data_a5add9603100d38bb3e7f2aa1fa860ff
#
_entry.id   a5add9603100d38bb3e7f2aa1fa860ff
#
_cell.length_a   1.000
_cell.length_b   1.000
_cell.length_c   1.000
_cell.angle_alpha   90.00
_cell.angle_beta   90.00
_cell.angle_gamma   90.00
#
_symmetry.space_group_name_H-M   'P 1'
#
loop_
_entity.id
_entity.type
_entity.pdbx_description
1 polymer ?
#
loop_
_entity_poly.entity_id
_entity_poly.type
_entity_poly.pdbx_seq_one_letter_code
_entity_poly.pdbx_strand_id
1 'polypeptide(L)'
;MKQCTHCWQWKDEEDFNWRVTGVKRWGICRECQRKQKADWYEEHKEENREAKNQRTRDQRDAARQFVYDYLSTHRCVECGKRDPRVLEFDHLGNKDKAIAEMIRDGASISTLEREIAKCQVLCANCHRKKTADERGWFRSKR
;
A
#
# COMPACT_ATOMS: atom_id res chain seq x y z
N MET A 1 2.39 25.36 37.50
CA MET A 1 3.54 25.70 36.60
C MET A 1 4.69 24.73 36.83
N LYS A 2 5.40 24.36 35.79
CA LYS A 2 6.53 23.42 35.79
C LYS A 2 7.66 23.96 34.94
N GLN A 3 8.91 23.80 35.38
CA GLN A 3 10.07 24.23 34.61
C GLN A 3 10.43 23.18 33.55
N CYS A 4 10.61 23.61 32.33
CA CYS A 4 11.08 22.77 31.24
C CYS A 4 12.59 22.49 31.40
N THR A 5 13.00 21.24 31.40
CA THR A 5 14.42 20.83 31.56
C THR A 5 15.29 21.12 30.34
N HIS A 6 14.69 21.56 29.22
CA HIS A 6 15.43 21.88 27.99
C HIS A 6 15.57 23.40 27.76
N CYS A 7 14.47 24.18 27.82
CA CYS A 7 14.52 25.63 27.62
C CYS A 7 14.56 26.43 28.93
N TRP A 8 14.49 25.76 30.08
CA TRP A 8 14.51 26.33 31.42
C TRP A 8 13.40 27.33 31.74
N GLN A 9 12.41 27.48 30.84
CA GLN A 9 11.27 28.35 31.05
C GLN A 9 10.23 27.68 31.93
N TRP A 10 9.56 28.48 32.77
CA TRP A 10 8.39 28.08 33.52
C TRP A 10 7.16 28.14 32.60
N LYS A 11 6.45 27.04 32.50
CA LYS A 11 5.26 26.86 31.66
C LYS A 11 4.16 26.17 32.44
N ASP A 12 2.93 26.26 31.94
CA ASP A 12 1.82 25.53 32.54
C ASP A 12 2.00 24.02 32.36
N GLU A 13 1.48 23.26 33.32
CA GLU A 13 1.60 21.78 33.27
C GLU A 13 0.97 21.19 31.99
N GLU A 14 -0.03 21.86 31.48
CA GLU A 14 -0.69 21.49 30.21
C GLU A 14 0.25 21.57 29.00
N ASP A 15 1.30 22.36 29.07
CA ASP A 15 2.34 22.43 28.02
C ASP A 15 3.28 21.23 27.98
N PHE A 16 3.09 20.28 28.86
CA PHE A 16 3.89 19.05 28.92
C PHE A 16 3.01 17.85 28.59
N ASN A 17 3.48 17.01 27.69
CA ASN A 17 2.82 15.75 27.36
C ASN A 17 2.84 14.77 28.54
N TRP A 18 1.85 13.92 28.62
CA TRP A 18 1.85 12.83 29.58
C TRP A 18 2.93 11.79 29.25
N ARG A 19 3.70 11.38 30.25
CA ARG A 19 4.57 10.20 30.20
C ARG A 19 3.80 8.97 30.68
N VAL A 20 2.99 9.16 31.72
CA VAL A 20 2.00 8.19 32.21
C VAL A 20 0.71 8.99 32.37
N THR A 21 -0.30 8.62 31.62
CA THR A 21 -1.58 9.35 31.55
C THR A 21 -2.21 9.55 32.95
N GLY A 22 -2.52 10.78 33.29
CA GLY A 22 -3.12 11.16 34.58
C GLY A 22 -2.15 11.14 35.77
N VAL A 23 -0.91 10.65 35.62
CA VAL A 23 0.03 10.45 36.73
C VAL A 23 1.28 11.31 36.58
N LYS A 24 1.95 11.25 35.44
CA LYS A 24 3.26 11.90 35.25
C LYS A 24 3.40 12.52 33.87
N ARG A 25 3.85 13.78 33.84
CA ARG A 25 4.19 14.50 32.61
C ARG A 25 5.68 14.46 32.33
N TRP A 26 6.06 14.58 31.07
CA TRP A 26 7.47 14.71 30.67
C TRP A 26 8.12 15.95 31.29
N GLY A 27 9.43 15.93 31.46
CA GLY A 27 10.21 17.09 31.94
C GLY A 27 10.42 18.15 30.88
N ILE A 28 10.19 17.84 29.60
CA ILE A 28 10.42 18.70 28.45
C ILE A 28 9.06 19.17 27.92
N CYS A 29 8.88 20.47 27.66
CA CYS A 29 7.65 21.03 27.14
C CYS A 29 7.40 20.60 25.67
N ARG A 30 6.14 20.64 25.24
CA ARG A 30 5.71 20.23 23.89
C ARG A 30 6.45 20.97 22.77
N GLU A 31 6.74 22.24 22.96
CA GLU A 31 7.46 23.04 21.98
C GLU A 31 8.90 22.53 21.79
N CYS A 32 9.62 22.29 22.90
CA CYS A 32 10.98 21.71 22.85
C CYS A 32 10.96 20.30 22.27
N GLN A 33 9.97 19.48 22.63
CA GLN A 33 9.82 18.14 22.03
C GLN A 33 9.58 18.20 20.53
N ARG A 34 8.73 19.15 20.07
CA ARG A 34 8.49 19.36 18.63
C ARG A 34 9.75 19.78 17.91
N LYS A 35 10.51 20.73 18.48
CA LYS A 35 11.77 21.20 17.89
C LYS A 35 12.79 20.06 17.81
N GLN A 36 13.05 19.35 18.90
CA GLN A 36 13.97 18.20 18.89
C GLN A 36 13.56 17.15 17.85
N LYS A 37 12.26 16.86 17.72
CA LYS A 37 11.78 15.91 16.73
C LYS A 37 11.96 16.43 15.29
N ALA A 38 11.77 17.72 15.06
CA ALA A 38 11.96 18.34 13.75
C ALA A 38 13.46 18.34 13.37
N ASP A 39 14.33 18.72 14.30
CA ASP A 39 15.78 18.71 14.09
C ASP A 39 16.28 17.29 13.79
N TRP A 40 15.86 16.32 14.59
CA TRP A 40 16.20 14.91 14.35
C TRP A 40 15.70 14.41 12.98
N TYR A 41 14.47 14.77 12.62
CA TYR A 41 13.89 14.38 11.31
C TYR A 41 14.68 14.97 10.16
N GLU A 42 15.12 16.22 10.27
CA GLU A 42 15.88 16.88 9.20
C GLU A 42 17.28 16.25 9.06
N GLU A 43 17.94 15.93 10.19
CA GLU A 43 19.24 15.24 10.23
C GLU A 43 19.17 13.83 9.58
N HIS A 44 18.06 13.09 9.79
CA HIS A 44 17.90 11.71 9.31
C HIS A 44 17.00 11.58 8.08
N LYS A 45 16.70 12.70 7.40
CA LYS A 45 15.73 12.77 6.32
C LYS A 45 16.07 11.84 5.16
N GLU A 46 17.34 11.82 4.72
CA GLU A 46 17.77 10.99 3.61
C GLU A 46 17.74 9.50 3.96
N GLU A 47 18.25 9.13 5.13
CA GLU A 47 18.21 7.74 5.61
C GLU A 47 16.77 7.23 5.69
N ASN A 48 15.86 8.04 6.25
CA ASN A 48 14.45 7.71 6.35
C ASN A 48 13.80 7.58 4.96
N ARG A 49 14.20 8.43 4.00
CA ARG A 49 13.72 8.39 2.62
C ARG A 49 14.20 7.11 1.92
N GLU A 50 15.47 6.79 2.05
CA GLU A 50 16.05 5.58 1.46
C GLU A 50 15.43 4.31 2.05
N ALA A 51 15.32 4.23 3.37
CA ALA A 51 14.69 3.11 4.06
C ALA A 51 13.22 2.92 3.62
N LYS A 52 12.46 4.01 3.49
CA LYS A 52 11.09 3.98 2.97
C LYS A 52 11.03 3.50 1.53
N ASN A 53 11.93 4.00 0.69
CA ASN A 53 11.99 3.62 -0.73
C ASN A 53 12.35 2.14 -0.88
N GLN A 54 13.33 1.65 -0.10
CA GLN A 54 13.71 0.24 -0.10
C GLN A 54 12.54 -0.64 0.33
N ARG A 55 11.91 -0.31 1.44
CA ARG A 55 10.72 -1.05 1.91
C ARG A 55 9.61 -1.10 0.86
N THR A 56 9.39 -0.01 0.14
CA THR A 56 8.39 0.03 -0.93
C THR A 56 8.79 -0.85 -2.12
N ARG A 57 10.08 -0.91 -2.47
CA ARG A 57 10.59 -1.82 -3.51
C ARG A 57 10.38 -3.28 -3.09
N ASP A 58 10.80 -3.63 -1.89
CA ASP A 58 10.66 -4.99 -1.35
C ASP A 58 9.20 -5.44 -1.33
N GLN A 59 8.28 -4.55 -0.93
CA GLN A 59 6.84 -4.83 -0.96
C GLN A 59 6.32 -5.08 -2.37
N ARG A 60 6.75 -4.27 -3.34
CA ARG A 60 6.38 -4.45 -4.76
C ARG A 60 6.91 -5.76 -5.32
N ASP A 61 8.13 -6.11 -5.00
CA ASP A 61 8.75 -7.34 -5.49
C ASP A 61 8.09 -8.58 -4.87
N ALA A 62 7.79 -8.55 -3.58
CA ALA A 62 7.00 -9.58 -2.92
C ALA A 62 5.60 -9.73 -3.54
N ALA A 63 4.94 -8.60 -3.84
CA ALA A 63 3.63 -8.59 -4.49
C ALA A 63 3.67 -9.17 -5.92
N ARG A 64 4.71 -8.84 -6.70
CA ARG A 64 4.92 -9.41 -8.05
C ARG A 64 5.16 -10.91 -7.99
N GLN A 65 6.01 -11.35 -7.07
CA GLN A 65 6.30 -12.77 -6.90
C GLN A 65 5.03 -13.53 -6.51
N PHE A 66 4.28 -13.03 -5.55
CA PHE A 66 3.00 -13.63 -5.13
C PHE A 66 2.02 -13.78 -6.30
N VAL A 67 1.85 -12.73 -7.11
CA VAL A 67 0.97 -12.77 -8.29
C VAL A 67 1.47 -13.75 -9.33
N TYR A 68 2.77 -13.80 -9.58
CA TYR A 68 3.37 -14.77 -10.51
C TYR A 68 3.16 -16.21 -10.05
N ASP A 69 3.39 -16.50 -8.78
CA ASP A 69 3.21 -17.83 -8.20
C ASP A 69 1.73 -18.26 -8.27
N TYR A 70 0.82 -17.34 -7.98
CA TYR A 70 -0.61 -17.58 -8.13
C TYR A 70 -0.97 -17.94 -9.57
N LEU A 71 -0.58 -17.13 -10.55
CA LEU A 71 -0.88 -17.38 -11.96
C LEU A 71 -0.20 -18.65 -12.49
N SER A 72 0.97 -19.02 -11.96
CA SER A 72 1.69 -20.26 -12.33
C SER A 72 0.95 -21.53 -11.97
N THR A 73 0.08 -21.48 -10.97
CA THR A 73 -0.77 -22.60 -10.53
C THR A 73 -2.16 -22.60 -11.17
N HIS A 74 -2.50 -21.53 -11.90
CA HIS A 74 -3.81 -21.34 -12.51
C HIS A 74 -3.79 -21.47 -14.04
N ARG A 75 -4.96 -21.46 -14.63
CA ARG A 75 -5.15 -21.50 -16.08
C ARG A 75 -6.28 -20.57 -16.50
N CYS A 76 -6.26 -20.16 -17.75
CA CYS A 76 -7.40 -19.46 -18.35
C CYS A 76 -8.66 -20.35 -18.25
N VAL A 77 -9.72 -19.81 -17.64
CA VAL A 77 -10.98 -20.54 -17.44
C VAL A 77 -11.70 -20.82 -18.77
N GLU A 78 -11.45 -20.02 -19.83
CA GLU A 78 -12.07 -20.18 -21.14
C GLU A 78 -11.33 -21.18 -22.05
N CYS A 79 -10.00 -21.06 -22.19
CA CYS A 79 -9.24 -21.82 -23.17
C CYS A 79 -8.20 -22.76 -22.56
N GLY A 80 -8.07 -22.78 -21.25
CA GLY A 80 -7.14 -23.68 -20.53
C GLY A 80 -5.66 -23.31 -20.61
N LYS A 81 -5.29 -22.16 -21.23
CA LYS A 81 -3.89 -21.72 -21.34
C LYS A 81 -3.27 -21.53 -19.95
N ARG A 82 -2.00 -21.97 -19.77
CA ARG A 82 -1.32 -22.00 -18.47
C ARG A 82 -0.07 -21.13 -18.38
N ASP A 83 0.28 -20.40 -19.42
CA ASP A 83 1.46 -19.54 -19.41
C ASP A 83 1.19 -18.29 -18.56
N PRO A 84 1.83 -18.14 -17.37
CA PRO A 84 1.55 -17.02 -16.46
C PRO A 84 1.84 -15.65 -17.06
N ARG A 85 2.68 -15.59 -18.11
CA ARG A 85 3.04 -14.33 -18.78
C ARG A 85 1.89 -13.73 -19.58
N VAL A 86 0.89 -14.54 -19.93
CA VAL A 86 -0.28 -14.11 -20.71
C VAL A 86 -1.59 -14.26 -19.95
N LEU A 87 -1.52 -14.63 -18.66
CA LEU A 87 -2.70 -14.70 -17.79
C LEU A 87 -2.93 -13.37 -17.08
N GLU A 88 -4.17 -12.99 -16.97
CA GLU A 88 -4.65 -11.74 -16.39
C GLU A 88 -5.80 -12.01 -15.42
N PHE A 89 -6.00 -11.09 -14.46
CA PHE A 89 -7.14 -11.09 -13.57
C PHE A 89 -8.28 -10.30 -14.18
N ASP A 90 -9.43 -10.95 -14.35
CA ASP A 90 -10.66 -10.35 -14.83
C ASP A 90 -11.69 -10.30 -13.69
N HIS A 91 -12.08 -9.10 -13.28
CA HIS A 91 -13.02 -8.89 -12.18
C HIS A 91 -14.43 -9.33 -12.57
N LEU A 92 -15.04 -10.15 -11.73
CA LEU A 92 -16.44 -10.60 -11.90
C LEU A 92 -17.46 -9.57 -11.41
N GLY A 93 -17.02 -8.56 -10.65
CA GLY A 93 -17.82 -7.47 -10.08
C GLY A 93 -17.07 -6.81 -8.94
N ASN A 94 -17.67 -5.76 -8.34
CA ASN A 94 -17.16 -5.09 -7.12
C ASN A 94 -15.65 -4.83 -7.09
N LYS A 95 -15.11 -4.35 -8.22
CA LYS A 95 -13.70 -4.01 -8.35
C LYS A 95 -13.37 -2.80 -7.49
N ASP A 96 -12.45 -2.96 -6.54
CA ASP A 96 -11.90 -1.83 -5.78
C ASP A 96 -10.77 -1.18 -6.58
N LYS A 97 -9.80 -1.98 -7.05
CA LYS A 97 -8.65 -1.50 -7.81
C LYS A 97 -8.09 -2.58 -8.72
N ALA A 98 -7.43 -2.19 -9.81
CA ALA A 98 -6.75 -3.17 -10.66
C ALA A 98 -5.55 -3.79 -9.91
N ILE A 99 -5.37 -5.11 -10.02
CA ILE A 99 -4.26 -5.84 -9.37
C ILE A 99 -2.90 -5.23 -9.76
N ALA A 100 -2.70 -4.87 -11.02
CA ALA A 100 -1.46 -4.21 -11.47
C ALA A 100 -1.21 -2.86 -10.78
N GLU A 101 -2.26 -2.08 -10.51
CA GLU A 101 -2.15 -0.83 -9.77
C GLU A 101 -1.84 -1.06 -8.29
N MET A 102 -2.45 -2.08 -7.69
CA MET A 102 -2.17 -2.45 -6.30
C MET A 102 -0.71 -2.87 -6.11
N ILE A 103 -0.15 -3.64 -7.04
CA ILE A 103 1.27 -4.00 -7.05
C ILE A 103 2.13 -2.74 -7.15
N ARG A 104 1.84 -1.85 -8.11
CA ARG A 104 2.56 -0.59 -8.30
C ARG A 104 2.57 0.27 -7.04
N ASP A 105 1.47 0.28 -6.32
CA ASP A 105 1.31 1.11 -5.11
C ASP A 105 1.83 0.41 -3.85
N GLY A 106 2.34 -0.82 -3.95
CA GLY A 106 2.93 -1.56 -2.84
C GLY A 106 1.90 -2.10 -1.86
N ALA A 107 0.75 -2.56 -2.37
CA ALA A 107 -0.27 -3.19 -1.54
C ALA A 107 0.25 -4.44 -0.82
N SER A 108 -0.28 -4.71 0.37
CA SER A 108 0.05 -5.92 1.12
C SER A 108 -0.51 -7.17 0.42
N ILE A 109 0.14 -8.32 0.66
CA ILE A 109 -0.31 -9.61 0.14
C ILE A 109 -1.77 -9.88 0.52
N SER A 110 -2.14 -9.66 1.78
CA SER A 110 -3.52 -9.88 2.25
C SER A 110 -4.56 -8.97 1.53
N THR A 111 -4.15 -7.79 1.09
CA THR A 111 -5.02 -6.90 0.31
C THR A 111 -5.16 -7.40 -1.13
N LEU A 112 -4.08 -7.90 -1.72
CA LEU A 112 -4.09 -8.53 -3.05
C LEU A 112 -4.95 -9.80 -3.05
N GLU A 113 -4.82 -10.67 -2.05
CA GLU A 113 -5.64 -11.89 -1.92
C GLU A 113 -7.14 -11.58 -1.93
N ARG A 114 -7.56 -10.57 -1.16
CA ARG A 114 -8.97 -10.15 -1.11
C ARG A 114 -9.48 -9.66 -2.47
N GLU A 115 -8.66 -8.94 -3.22
CA GLU A 115 -9.05 -8.45 -4.53
C GLU A 115 -9.02 -9.57 -5.59
N ILE A 116 -8.01 -10.45 -5.55
CA ILE A 116 -7.89 -11.62 -6.44
C ILE A 116 -9.08 -12.56 -6.26
N ALA A 117 -9.59 -12.73 -5.04
CA ALA A 117 -10.77 -13.55 -4.77
C ALA A 117 -12.04 -13.08 -5.52
N LYS A 118 -12.06 -11.84 -6.00
CA LYS A 118 -13.15 -11.28 -6.82
C LYS A 118 -12.94 -11.47 -8.32
N CYS A 119 -11.83 -12.11 -8.70
CA CYS A 119 -11.42 -12.24 -10.10
C CYS A 119 -11.49 -13.68 -10.58
N GLN A 120 -11.63 -13.86 -11.85
CA GLN A 120 -11.29 -15.07 -12.58
C GLN A 120 -9.97 -14.87 -13.35
N VAL A 121 -9.33 -15.99 -13.73
CA VAL A 121 -8.11 -15.92 -14.54
C VAL A 121 -8.46 -16.14 -16.00
N LEU A 122 -8.14 -15.18 -16.85
CA LEU A 122 -8.26 -15.26 -18.30
C LEU A 122 -6.90 -15.04 -18.96
N CYS A 123 -6.67 -15.63 -20.11
CA CYS A 123 -5.54 -15.19 -20.93
C CYS A 123 -5.92 -13.86 -21.63
N ALA A 124 -4.92 -13.06 -22.01
CA ALA A 124 -5.09 -11.75 -22.65
C ALA A 124 -6.05 -11.80 -23.86
N ASN A 125 -6.00 -12.87 -24.66
CA ASN A 125 -6.89 -13.05 -25.81
C ASN A 125 -8.35 -13.27 -25.40
N CYS A 126 -8.60 -14.15 -24.42
CA CYS A 126 -9.96 -14.41 -23.93
C CYS A 126 -10.52 -13.20 -23.21
N HIS A 127 -9.71 -12.51 -22.40
CA HIS A 127 -10.10 -11.27 -21.74
C HIS A 127 -10.47 -10.17 -22.75
N ARG A 128 -9.68 -9.99 -23.80
CA ARG A 128 -10.00 -9.05 -24.88
C ARG A 128 -11.28 -9.41 -25.63
N LYS A 129 -11.49 -10.70 -25.94
CA LYS A 129 -12.74 -11.16 -26.58
C LYS A 129 -13.95 -10.86 -25.71
N LYS A 130 -13.91 -11.25 -24.43
CA LYS A 130 -14.96 -10.94 -23.46
C LYS A 130 -15.29 -9.45 -23.42
N THR A 131 -14.27 -8.60 -23.27
CA THR A 131 -14.46 -7.14 -23.25
C THR A 131 -15.06 -6.61 -24.55
N ALA A 132 -14.66 -7.14 -25.70
CA ALA A 132 -15.21 -6.75 -26.99
C ALA A 132 -16.70 -7.11 -27.11
N ASP A 133 -17.09 -8.30 -26.62
CA ASP A 133 -18.48 -8.75 -26.62
C ASP A 133 -19.33 -7.90 -25.66
N GLU A 134 -18.88 -7.68 -24.44
CA GLU A 134 -19.58 -6.86 -23.44
C GLU A 134 -19.78 -5.41 -23.89
N ARG A 135 -18.79 -4.82 -24.57
CA ARG A 135 -18.83 -3.44 -25.07
C ARG A 135 -19.42 -3.33 -26.48
N GLY A 136 -19.77 -4.43 -27.12
CA GLY A 136 -20.33 -4.44 -28.48
C GLY A 136 -19.34 -3.95 -29.55
N TRP A 137 -18.01 -4.15 -29.32
CA TRP A 137 -17.01 -3.79 -30.31
C TRP A 137 -17.16 -4.67 -31.56
N PHE A 138 -16.90 -4.08 -32.72
CA PHE A 138 -16.98 -4.77 -34.01
C PHE A 138 -18.39 -5.29 -34.42
N ARG A 139 -19.45 -4.92 -33.69
CA ARG A 139 -20.81 -5.15 -34.18
C ARG A 139 -21.11 -4.16 -35.30
N SER A 140 -21.38 -4.64 -36.51
CA SER A 140 -21.84 -3.79 -37.62
C SER A 140 -23.12 -3.08 -37.19
N LYS A 141 -23.16 -1.75 -37.28
CA LYS A 141 -24.42 -1.01 -37.16
C LYS A 141 -25.28 -1.46 -38.34
N ARG A 142 -26.34 -2.24 -38.06
CA ARG A 142 -27.41 -2.49 -39.02
C ARG A 142 -28.27 -1.25 -39.14
#